data_4f350d3ebf06f91974ed469b644b9242
#
_entry.id   4f350d3ebf06f91974ed469b644b9242
#
_cell.length_a   1.000
_cell.length_b   1.000
_cell.length_c   1.000
_cell.angle_alpha   90.00
_cell.angle_beta   90.00
_cell.angle_gamma   90.00
#
_symmetry.space_group_name_H-M   'P 1'
#
loop_
_entity.id
_entity.type
_entity.pdbx_description
1 polymer ?
#
loop_
_entity_poly.entity_id
_entity_poly.type
_entity_poly.pdbx_seq_one_letter_code
_entity_poly.pdbx_strand_id
1 'polypeptide(L)'
;MEIQSKYLHTIGNLTLTAYNPDLGDMSFLEKREDEHGFANSPLRLSRGLRNLEKWDEEEIKRRADYLADQAIKIWSIPEVKFLESYRILKGRKDSGNYTLDDFAESLKGDMGELFRELRMRIMNLDSSVKEEFTKLYIAYKDSTNFVDIIPQKNRLRLILNMPFDEVNDPKGLCRDITAVGHHGNGDVEAGIGSLAEIDYAMFLIRQSFEWQREDKEI
;
A
#
# COMPACT_ATOMS: atom_id res chain seq x y z
N MET A 1 1.04 28.74 -0.43
CA MET A 1 0.17 27.55 -0.63
C MET A 1 0.91 26.37 -1.29
N GLU A 2 1.81 26.61 -2.24
CA GLU A 2 2.50 25.54 -2.99
C GLU A 2 3.43 24.66 -2.15
N ILE A 3 4.24 25.27 -1.26
CA ILE A 3 5.15 24.54 -0.36
C ILE A 3 4.38 23.69 0.66
N GLN A 4 3.31 24.23 1.23
CA GLN A 4 2.50 23.53 2.20
C GLN A 4 1.86 22.27 1.60
N SER A 5 1.22 22.36 0.44
CA SER A 5 0.59 21.21 -0.23
C SER A 5 1.60 20.14 -0.61
N LYS A 6 2.82 20.55 -0.99
CA LYS A 6 3.90 19.64 -1.38
C LYS A 6 4.47 18.82 -0.23
N TYR A 7 4.60 19.43 0.97
CA TYR A 7 5.32 18.81 2.09
C TYR A 7 4.43 18.41 3.27
N LEU A 8 3.13 18.73 3.24
CA LEU A 8 2.22 18.54 4.38
C LEU A 8 2.29 17.13 4.99
N HIS A 9 2.36 16.10 4.15
CA HIS A 9 2.34 14.70 4.57
C HIS A 9 3.69 13.99 4.40
N THR A 10 4.77 14.72 4.24
CA THR A 10 6.10 14.13 4.13
C THR A 10 6.71 13.84 5.50
N ILE A 11 7.55 12.79 5.58
CA ILE A 11 8.23 12.40 6.82
C ILE A 11 9.06 13.54 7.43
N GLY A 12 9.62 14.41 6.58
CA GLY A 12 10.36 15.58 7.03
C GLY A 12 9.51 16.60 7.78
N ASN A 13 8.22 16.69 7.45
CA ASN A 13 7.27 17.63 8.06
C ASN A 13 6.41 17.03 9.17
N LEU A 14 6.45 15.72 9.38
CA LEU A 14 5.66 15.03 10.41
C LEU A 14 6.50 14.76 11.66
N THR A 15 5.89 14.90 12.83
CA THR A 15 6.46 14.45 14.10
C THR A 15 5.39 13.89 15.01
N LEU A 16 5.81 13.17 16.05
CA LEU A 16 4.91 12.68 17.08
C LEU A 16 4.81 13.71 18.21
N THR A 17 3.61 13.94 18.69
CA THR A 17 3.34 14.72 19.90
C THR A 17 2.17 14.11 20.66
N ALA A 18 2.21 14.17 21.98
CA ALA A 18 1.09 13.80 22.85
C ALA A 18 0.08 14.96 23.03
N TYR A 19 0.45 16.16 22.60
CA TYR A 19 -0.27 17.42 22.88
C TYR A 19 -0.73 18.12 21.58
N ASN A 20 -1.09 17.35 20.58
CA ASN A 20 -1.49 17.90 19.29
C ASN A 20 -2.67 18.90 19.35
N PRO A 21 -3.70 18.69 20.21
CA PRO A 21 -4.77 19.67 20.38
C PRO A 21 -4.29 21.01 20.92
N ASP A 22 -3.32 20.98 21.84
CA ASP A 22 -2.82 22.19 22.51
C ASP A 22 -1.93 23.02 21.57
N LEU A 23 -1.18 22.35 20.70
CA LEU A 23 -0.31 23.02 19.72
C LEU A 23 -1.10 23.58 18.52
N GLY A 24 -2.25 23.02 18.18
CA GLY A 24 -3.18 23.54 17.19
C GLY A 24 -2.55 24.09 15.91
N ASP A 25 -2.94 25.30 15.53
CA ASP A 25 -2.50 26.06 14.35
C ASP A 25 -1.38 27.09 14.64
N MET A 26 -0.74 27.01 15.80
CA MET A 26 0.38 27.87 16.17
C MET A 26 1.49 27.84 15.14
N SER A 27 2.25 28.94 15.02
CA SER A 27 3.46 28.99 14.21
C SER A 27 4.52 28.01 14.72
N PHE A 28 5.55 27.73 13.91
CA PHE A 28 6.62 26.80 14.31
C PHE A 28 7.34 27.26 15.59
N LEU A 29 7.62 28.56 15.73
CA LEU A 29 8.33 29.09 16.91
C LEU A 29 7.47 28.99 18.17
N GLU A 30 6.19 29.31 18.07
CA GLU A 30 5.24 29.14 19.18
C GLU A 30 5.14 27.66 19.59
N LYS A 31 4.99 26.75 18.64
CA LYS A 31 5.01 25.30 18.89
C LYS A 31 6.32 24.80 19.49
N ARG A 32 7.44 25.42 19.17
CA ARG A 32 8.74 25.08 19.74
C ARG A 32 8.83 25.48 21.22
N GLU A 33 8.38 26.71 21.54
CA GLU A 33 8.57 27.34 22.85
C GLU A 33 7.47 27.04 23.88
N ASP A 34 6.34 26.49 23.41
CA ASP A 34 5.25 26.07 24.28
C ASP A 34 5.72 25.11 25.38
N GLU A 35 5.04 25.09 26.52
CA GLU A 35 5.34 24.21 27.65
C GLU A 35 5.36 22.72 27.20
N HIS A 36 4.44 22.36 26.31
CA HIS A 36 4.32 21.02 25.70
C HIS A 36 4.96 20.94 24.31
N GLY A 37 5.73 21.94 23.94
CA GLY A 37 6.32 22.12 22.63
C GLY A 37 7.56 21.29 22.35
N PHE A 38 8.13 21.52 21.17
CA PHE A 38 9.25 20.70 20.68
C PHE A 38 10.51 20.86 21.51
N ALA A 39 10.75 22.03 22.13
CA ALA A 39 11.92 22.27 22.99
C ALA A 39 11.88 21.40 24.26
N ASN A 40 10.70 21.17 24.79
CA ASN A 40 10.46 20.44 26.04
C ASN A 40 10.11 18.97 25.82
N SER A 41 9.89 18.55 24.57
CA SER A 41 9.46 17.19 24.22
C SER A 41 10.52 16.14 24.60
N PRO A 42 10.16 15.06 25.33
CA PRO A 42 11.06 13.95 25.63
C PRO A 42 11.35 13.07 24.41
N LEU A 43 10.59 13.23 23.32
CA LEU A 43 10.68 12.40 22.14
C LEU A 43 11.95 12.66 21.33
N ARG A 44 12.65 11.59 20.98
CA ARG A 44 13.87 11.67 20.16
C ARG A 44 13.63 12.34 18.81
N LEU A 45 12.45 12.13 18.21
CA LEU A 45 12.07 12.73 16.93
C LEU A 45 11.97 14.26 16.99
N SER A 46 11.69 14.83 18.16
CA SER A 46 11.59 16.28 18.34
C SER A 46 12.94 16.96 18.64
N ARG A 47 14.00 16.19 18.94
CA ARG A 47 15.31 16.75 19.30
C ARG A 47 15.91 17.67 18.24
N GLY A 48 15.73 17.31 16.95
CA GLY A 48 16.21 18.13 15.84
C GLY A 48 15.44 19.43 15.64
N LEU A 49 14.28 19.60 16.28
CA LEU A 49 13.43 20.79 16.15
C LEU A 49 13.71 21.84 17.22
N ARG A 50 14.39 21.46 18.33
CA ARG A 50 14.56 22.30 19.53
C ARG A 50 15.26 23.63 19.25
N ASN A 51 16.27 23.63 18.40
CA ASN A 51 17.15 24.77 18.18
C ASN A 51 16.95 25.45 16.82
N LEU A 52 15.90 25.06 16.08
CA LEU A 52 15.61 25.67 14.79
C LEU A 52 14.88 27.01 15.00
N GLU A 53 15.33 28.02 14.28
CA GLU A 53 14.73 29.37 14.34
C GLU A 53 13.67 29.58 13.25
N LYS A 54 13.61 28.69 12.25
CA LYS A 54 12.65 28.72 11.16
C LYS A 54 12.23 27.32 10.75
N TRP A 55 11.09 27.22 10.09
CA TRP A 55 10.59 26.00 9.50
C TRP A 55 10.19 26.26 8.06
N ASP A 56 11.08 25.95 7.14
CA ASP A 56 10.92 26.18 5.70
C ASP A 56 11.22 24.91 4.88
N GLU A 57 11.17 25.02 3.57
CA GLU A 57 11.39 23.90 2.64
C GLU A 57 12.77 23.26 2.83
N GLU A 58 13.80 24.04 3.14
CA GLU A 58 15.17 23.52 3.33
C GLU A 58 15.25 22.69 4.62
N GLU A 59 14.65 23.17 5.70
CA GLU A 59 14.63 22.46 6.99
C GLU A 59 13.82 21.17 6.89
N ILE A 60 12.70 21.17 6.18
CA ILE A 60 11.88 19.98 5.94
C ILE A 60 12.69 18.93 5.15
N LYS A 61 13.38 19.32 4.10
CA LYS A 61 14.24 18.41 3.30
C LYS A 61 15.38 17.86 4.14
N ARG A 62 16.11 18.73 4.84
CA ARG A 62 17.23 18.32 5.72
C ARG A 62 16.80 17.31 6.77
N ARG A 63 15.63 17.52 7.36
CA ARG A 63 15.07 16.59 8.34
C ARG A 63 14.63 15.28 7.68
N ALA A 64 14.07 15.32 6.49
CA ALA A 64 13.70 14.12 5.74
C ALA A 64 14.93 13.26 5.45
N ASP A 65 16.01 13.85 4.95
CA ASP A 65 17.27 13.15 4.68
C ASP A 65 17.87 12.54 5.95
N TYR A 66 17.89 13.31 7.04
CA TYR A 66 18.36 12.80 8.34
C TYR A 66 17.54 11.59 8.81
N LEU A 67 16.21 11.66 8.73
CA LEU A 67 15.34 10.56 9.15
C LEU A 67 15.49 9.34 8.25
N ALA A 68 15.67 9.54 6.95
CA ALA A 68 15.96 8.46 6.00
C ALA A 68 17.28 7.76 6.34
N ASP A 69 18.34 8.52 6.60
CA ASP A 69 19.64 7.97 7.02
C ASP A 69 19.54 7.18 8.34
N GLN A 70 18.74 7.66 9.30
CA GLN A 70 18.52 6.90 10.54
C GLN A 70 17.72 5.63 10.27
N ALA A 71 16.70 5.70 9.42
CA ALA A 71 15.89 4.55 9.05
C ALA A 71 16.74 3.44 8.43
N ILE A 72 17.61 3.77 7.47
CA ILE A 72 18.51 2.81 6.83
C ILE A 72 19.48 2.14 7.84
N LYS A 73 19.91 2.87 8.88
CA LYS A 73 20.77 2.33 9.92
C LYS A 73 20.05 1.40 10.90
N ILE A 74 18.79 1.70 11.19
CA ILE A 74 17.97 0.94 12.16
C ILE A 74 17.33 -0.28 11.49
N TRP A 75 16.76 -0.08 10.32
CA TRP A 75 16.19 -1.12 9.49
C TRP A 75 17.14 -1.39 8.33
N SER A 76 18.13 -2.28 8.56
CA SER A 76 18.94 -2.77 7.45
C SER A 76 18.01 -3.29 6.36
N ILE A 77 18.27 -2.88 5.12
CA ILE A 77 17.61 -3.49 3.96
C ILE A 77 17.81 -5.00 4.15
N PRO A 78 16.73 -5.80 4.32
CA PRO A 78 16.92 -7.24 4.38
C PRO A 78 17.72 -7.61 3.14
N GLU A 79 18.77 -8.45 3.29
CA GLU A 79 19.42 -9.08 2.14
C GLU A 79 18.36 -9.92 1.45
N VAL A 80 17.58 -9.24 0.61
CA VAL A 80 16.52 -9.90 -0.14
C VAL A 80 17.25 -10.72 -1.17
N LYS A 81 17.27 -12.03 -0.99
CA LYS A 81 17.56 -12.99 -2.05
C LYS A 81 16.62 -12.85 -3.26
N PHE A 82 15.79 -11.83 -3.25
CA PHE A 82 14.86 -11.41 -4.30
C PHE A 82 15.56 -11.10 -5.63
N LEU A 83 16.79 -10.55 -5.60
CA LEU A 83 17.52 -10.25 -6.85
C LEU A 83 18.09 -11.49 -7.52
N GLU A 84 18.44 -12.52 -6.77
CA GLU A 84 18.89 -13.79 -7.36
C GLU A 84 17.72 -14.59 -7.90
N SER A 85 16.61 -14.70 -7.16
CA SER A 85 15.40 -15.36 -7.69
C SER A 85 14.83 -14.61 -8.90
N TYR A 86 14.88 -13.27 -8.92
CA TYR A 86 14.45 -12.46 -10.07
C TYR A 86 15.37 -12.66 -11.29
N ARG A 87 16.66 -12.89 -11.12
CA ARG A 87 17.61 -13.22 -12.20
C ARG A 87 17.52 -14.66 -12.66
N ILE A 88 17.26 -15.61 -11.76
CA ILE A 88 17.13 -17.04 -12.08
C ILE A 88 15.84 -17.30 -12.86
N LEU A 89 14.77 -16.53 -12.61
CA LEU A 89 13.50 -16.65 -13.32
C LEU A 89 13.54 -16.15 -14.78
N LYS A 90 14.53 -15.30 -15.15
CA LYS A 90 14.73 -14.87 -16.56
C LYS A 90 15.27 -15.96 -17.49
N GLY A 91 15.70 -17.13 -16.97
CA GLY A 91 16.41 -18.15 -17.74
C GLY A 91 15.66 -19.45 -18.02
N ARG A 92 14.45 -19.66 -17.50
CA ARG A 92 13.71 -20.92 -17.70
C ARG A 92 12.31 -20.69 -18.25
N LYS A 93 12.19 -20.83 -19.57
CA LYS A 93 10.92 -21.20 -20.22
C LYS A 93 10.78 -22.73 -20.10
N ASP A 94 10.32 -23.20 -18.94
CA ASP A 94 9.79 -24.54 -18.80
C ASP A 94 8.62 -24.54 -17.81
N SER A 95 7.48 -24.97 -18.32
CA SER A 95 6.28 -25.42 -17.63
C SER A 95 5.92 -24.70 -16.32
N GLY A 96 5.21 -23.58 -16.41
CA GLY A 96 4.32 -23.12 -15.32
C GLY A 96 4.82 -21.98 -14.45
N ASN A 97 5.99 -21.41 -14.61
CA ASN A 97 6.45 -20.27 -13.82
C ASN A 97 6.20 -18.96 -14.55
N TYR A 98 5.03 -18.40 -14.33
CA TYR A 98 4.68 -17.05 -14.78
C TYR A 98 5.26 -16.01 -13.84
N THR A 99 5.53 -14.81 -14.39
CA THR A 99 6.13 -13.68 -13.65
C THR A 99 5.40 -12.39 -14.01
N LEU A 100 5.72 -11.30 -13.35
CA LEU A 100 5.18 -9.98 -13.67
C LEU A 100 5.45 -9.58 -15.15
N ASP A 101 6.56 -10.03 -15.72
CA ASP A 101 6.93 -9.72 -17.11
C ASP A 101 5.91 -10.30 -18.12
N ASP A 102 5.22 -11.39 -17.77
CA ASP A 102 4.17 -11.99 -18.63
C ASP A 102 2.93 -11.08 -18.71
N PHE A 103 2.76 -10.16 -17.78
CA PHE A 103 1.69 -9.17 -17.75
C PHE A 103 2.15 -7.78 -18.21
N ALA A 104 3.41 -7.61 -18.61
CA ALA A 104 4.01 -6.30 -18.91
C ALA A 104 3.23 -5.52 -19.96
N GLU A 105 2.62 -6.19 -20.95
CA GLU A 105 1.83 -5.53 -22.00
C GLU A 105 0.56 -4.87 -21.44
N SER A 106 -0.13 -5.55 -20.51
CA SER A 106 -1.37 -5.07 -19.89
C SER A 106 -1.10 -4.07 -18.75
N LEU A 107 0.13 -4.05 -18.23
CA LEU A 107 0.56 -3.21 -17.11
C LEU A 107 1.45 -2.05 -17.57
N LYS A 108 1.18 -1.44 -18.72
CA LYS A 108 1.86 -0.24 -19.22
C LYS A 108 1.17 1.03 -18.75
N GLY A 109 1.98 2.09 -18.57
CA GLY A 109 1.47 3.42 -18.24
C GLY A 109 0.67 3.44 -16.94
N ASP A 110 -0.49 4.08 -16.97
CA ASP A 110 -1.37 4.29 -15.83
C ASP A 110 -1.84 2.97 -15.18
N MET A 111 -2.04 1.92 -15.99
CA MET A 111 -2.39 0.60 -15.46
C MET A 111 -1.27 -0.03 -14.66
N GLY A 112 -0.02 0.20 -15.05
CA GLY A 112 1.13 -0.27 -14.28
C GLY A 112 1.29 0.49 -12.97
N GLU A 113 1.00 1.77 -12.94
CA GLU A 113 1.00 2.56 -11.71
C GLU A 113 -0.12 2.12 -10.76
N LEU A 114 -1.34 1.99 -11.29
CA LEU A 114 -2.50 1.49 -10.57
C LEU A 114 -2.23 0.10 -9.96
N PHE A 115 -1.65 -0.81 -10.74
CA PHE A 115 -1.32 -2.15 -10.26
C PHE A 115 -0.25 -2.12 -9.16
N ARG A 116 0.83 -1.34 -9.32
CA ARG A 116 1.89 -1.23 -8.30
C ARG A 116 1.35 -0.73 -6.96
N GLU A 117 0.50 0.28 -7.00
CA GLU A 117 -0.10 0.84 -5.78
C GLU A 117 -1.05 -0.19 -5.12
N LEU A 118 -1.92 -0.82 -5.90
CA LEU A 118 -2.83 -1.85 -5.40
C LEU A 118 -2.05 -3.05 -4.82
N ARG A 119 -1.05 -3.55 -5.55
CA ARG A 119 -0.15 -4.63 -5.14
C ARG A 119 0.51 -4.35 -3.79
N MET A 120 1.09 -3.16 -3.65
CA MET A 120 1.73 -2.74 -2.40
C MET A 120 0.76 -2.79 -1.22
N ARG A 121 -0.45 -2.30 -1.39
CA ARG A 121 -1.47 -2.29 -0.34
C ARG A 121 -1.97 -3.69 0.01
N ILE A 122 -2.15 -4.57 -0.98
CA ILE A 122 -2.56 -5.96 -0.74
C ILE A 122 -1.46 -6.70 0.02
N MET A 123 -0.20 -6.58 -0.40
CA MET A 123 0.93 -7.22 0.28
C MET A 123 1.16 -6.72 1.72
N ASN A 124 0.66 -5.52 2.03
CA ASN A 124 0.72 -4.93 3.37
C ASN A 124 -0.52 -5.25 4.24
N LEU A 125 -1.46 -6.06 3.78
CA LEU A 125 -2.60 -6.48 4.61
C LEU A 125 -2.14 -7.33 5.79
N ASP A 126 -1.25 -8.29 5.51
CA ASP A 126 -0.67 -9.17 6.53
C ASP A 126 0.65 -9.77 6.02
N SER A 127 1.56 -10.12 6.92
CA SER A 127 2.86 -10.74 6.58
C SER A 127 2.74 -12.15 5.99
N SER A 128 1.60 -12.81 6.15
CA SER A 128 1.30 -14.12 5.58
C SER A 128 0.91 -14.07 4.10
N VAL A 129 0.52 -12.88 3.59
CA VAL A 129 0.08 -12.71 2.21
C VAL A 129 1.18 -13.06 1.22
N LYS A 130 0.86 -13.93 0.27
CA LYS A 130 1.75 -14.37 -0.81
C LYS A 130 1.16 -14.02 -2.15
N GLU A 131 2.03 -13.62 -3.08
CA GLU A 131 1.70 -13.37 -4.47
C GLU A 131 2.12 -14.55 -5.34
N GLU A 132 1.26 -14.97 -6.25
CA GLU A 132 1.54 -16.05 -7.21
C GLU A 132 1.07 -15.64 -8.60
N PHE A 133 1.96 -15.77 -9.58
CA PHE A 133 1.64 -15.48 -10.97
C PHE A 133 1.17 -16.75 -11.68
N THR A 134 0.01 -16.66 -12.31
CA THR A 134 -0.52 -17.71 -13.19
C THR A 134 -0.47 -17.25 -14.64
N LYS A 135 -0.94 -18.09 -15.57
CA LYS A 135 -1.01 -17.71 -16.99
C LYS A 135 -1.94 -16.53 -17.27
N LEU A 136 -3.00 -16.37 -16.48
CA LEU A 136 -4.12 -15.47 -16.79
C LEU A 136 -4.40 -14.43 -15.72
N TYR A 137 -3.91 -14.64 -14.51
CA TYR A 137 -4.16 -13.76 -13.37
C TYR A 137 -3.01 -13.81 -12.37
N ILE A 138 -2.98 -12.83 -11.50
CA ILE A 138 -2.07 -12.72 -10.36
C ILE A 138 -2.88 -12.97 -9.11
N ALA A 139 -2.57 -14.06 -8.40
CA ALA A 139 -3.26 -14.49 -7.20
C ALA A 139 -2.61 -13.91 -5.95
N TYR A 140 -3.43 -13.42 -5.02
CA TYR A 140 -3.00 -13.08 -3.67
C TYR A 140 -3.69 -14.01 -2.69
N LYS A 141 -2.89 -14.67 -1.88
CA LYS A 141 -3.37 -15.71 -0.97
C LYS A 141 -2.72 -15.61 0.41
N ASP A 142 -3.47 -16.00 1.39
CA ASP A 142 -2.97 -16.39 2.71
C ASP A 142 -2.87 -17.93 2.74
N SER A 143 -3.86 -18.62 3.21
CA SER A 143 -3.97 -20.09 3.08
C SER A 143 -4.64 -20.52 1.77
N THR A 144 -5.60 -19.74 1.28
CA THR A 144 -6.23 -19.84 -0.06
C THR A 144 -6.18 -18.48 -0.75
N ASN A 145 -6.48 -18.42 -2.05
CA ASN A 145 -6.63 -17.15 -2.73
C ASN A 145 -7.79 -16.37 -2.10
N PHE A 146 -7.59 -15.08 -1.83
CA PHE A 146 -8.66 -14.18 -1.43
C PHE A 146 -8.96 -13.15 -2.52
N VAL A 147 -8.00 -12.81 -3.38
CA VAL A 147 -8.22 -12.01 -4.58
C VAL A 147 -7.32 -12.45 -5.70
N ASP A 148 -7.90 -12.55 -6.91
CA ASP A 148 -7.18 -12.75 -8.16
C ASP A 148 -7.30 -11.49 -9.01
N ILE A 149 -6.19 -10.96 -9.49
CA ILE A 149 -6.14 -9.76 -10.35
C ILE A 149 -5.89 -10.20 -11.79
N ILE A 150 -6.79 -9.82 -12.69
CA ILE A 150 -6.65 -10.01 -14.13
C ILE A 150 -6.39 -8.64 -14.77
N PRO A 151 -5.13 -8.32 -15.12
CA PRO A 151 -4.82 -7.07 -15.79
C PRO A 151 -5.45 -7.02 -17.18
N GLN A 152 -6.17 -5.93 -17.46
CA GLN A 152 -6.77 -5.63 -18.76
C GLN A 152 -6.27 -4.28 -19.27
N LYS A 153 -6.48 -3.97 -20.53
CA LYS A 153 -5.97 -2.76 -21.18
C LYS A 153 -6.34 -1.45 -20.43
N ASN A 154 -7.55 -1.38 -19.90
CA ASN A 154 -8.11 -0.14 -19.33
C ASN A 154 -8.61 -0.32 -17.89
N ARG A 155 -8.45 -1.48 -17.30
CA ARG A 155 -8.84 -1.75 -15.89
C ARG A 155 -8.10 -2.94 -15.33
N LEU A 156 -8.01 -3.01 -14.01
CA LEU A 156 -7.71 -4.22 -13.26
C LEU A 156 -9.04 -4.89 -12.90
N ARG A 157 -9.25 -6.11 -13.38
CA ARG A 157 -10.40 -6.93 -13.00
C ARG A 157 -10.02 -7.73 -11.76
N LEU A 158 -10.82 -7.62 -10.72
CA LEU A 158 -10.62 -8.25 -9.41
C LEU A 158 -11.66 -9.37 -9.26
N ILE A 159 -11.22 -10.55 -8.90
CA ILE A 159 -12.09 -11.67 -8.53
C ILE A 159 -11.88 -11.91 -7.05
N LEU A 160 -12.93 -11.72 -6.26
CA LEU A 160 -12.90 -11.86 -4.80
C LEU A 160 -13.45 -13.22 -4.41
N ASN A 161 -12.72 -13.97 -3.62
CA ASN A 161 -13.08 -15.32 -3.19
C ASN A 161 -13.97 -15.27 -1.95
N MET A 162 -15.20 -14.89 -2.16
CA MET A 162 -16.27 -14.88 -1.16
C MET A 162 -17.63 -14.99 -1.87
N PRO A 163 -18.70 -15.46 -1.19
CA PRO A 163 -20.04 -15.46 -1.74
C PRO A 163 -20.52 -14.04 -2.09
N PHE A 164 -21.28 -13.91 -3.18
CA PHE A 164 -21.76 -12.59 -3.62
C PHE A 164 -22.78 -11.97 -2.63
N ASP A 165 -23.60 -12.78 -1.98
CA ASP A 165 -24.58 -12.35 -1.00
C ASP A 165 -23.98 -11.86 0.33
N GLU A 166 -22.70 -12.18 0.58
CA GLU A 166 -21.97 -11.75 1.78
C GLU A 166 -21.11 -10.47 1.54
N VAL A 167 -21.01 -10.01 0.28
CA VAL A 167 -20.23 -8.80 0.01
C VAL A 167 -20.98 -7.54 0.40
N ASN A 168 -20.36 -6.70 1.23
CA ASN A 168 -20.83 -5.35 1.48
C ASN A 168 -20.32 -4.40 0.39
N ASP A 169 -21.18 -4.08 -0.58
CA ASP A 169 -20.86 -3.19 -1.71
C ASP A 169 -21.82 -2.00 -1.80
N PRO A 170 -21.70 -0.98 -0.93
CA PRO A 170 -22.59 0.17 -0.93
C PRO A 170 -22.56 1.02 -2.21
N LYS A 171 -21.54 0.84 -3.07
CA LYS A 171 -21.44 1.54 -4.35
C LYS A 171 -22.03 0.74 -5.51
N GLY A 172 -22.36 -0.54 -5.31
CA GLY A 172 -22.92 -1.39 -6.36
C GLY A 172 -21.95 -1.64 -7.53
N LEU A 173 -20.65 -1.75 -7.25
CA LEU A 173 -19.60 -1.97 -8.27
C LEU A 173 -19.28 -3.45 -8.49
N CYS A 174 -19.74 -4.30 -7.57
CA CYS A 174 -19.55 -5.74 -7.67
C CYS A 174 -20.59 -6.38 -8.59
N ARG A 175 -20.18 -7.43 -9.26
CA ARG A 175 -21.01 -8.28 -10.10
C ARG A 175 -20.94 -9.70 -9.59
N ASP A 176 -22.11 -10.36 -9.51
CA ASP A 176 -22.21 -11.79 -9.30
C ASP A 176 -21.72 -12.56 -10.55
N ILE A 177 -20.74 -13.43 -10.35
CA ILE A 177 -20.17 -14.29 -11.40
C ILE A 177 -20.28 -15.78 -11.06
N THR A 178 -21.04 -16.15 -10.04
CA THR A 178 -21.27 -17.56 -9.62
C THR A 178 -21.69 -18.45 -10.78
N ALA A 179 -22.58 -17.96 -11.64
CA ALA A 179 -23.09 -18.69 -12.80
C ALA A 179 -22.28 -18.48 -14.08
N VAL A 180 -21.20 -17.71 -14.03
CA VAL A 180 -20.40 -17.32 -15.22
C VAL A 180 -19.06 -18.04 -15.19
N GLY A 181 -18.72 -18.76 -16.28
CA GLY A 181 -17.37 -19.32 -16.42
C GLY A 181 -16.31 -18.22 -16.45
N HIS A 182 -15.37 -18.25 -15.50
CA HIS A 182 -14.32 -17.25 -15.36
C HIS A 182 -12.99 -17.87 -14.92
N HIS A 183 -11.93 -17.08 -14.99
CA HIS A 183 -10.63 -17.42 -14.44
C HIS A 183 -10.50 -16.75 -13.07
N GLY A 184 -9.87 -17.46 -12.13
CA GLY A 184 -9.75 -17.04 -10.73
C GLY A 184 -10.72 -17.79 -9.82
N ASN A 185 -10.52 -17.64 -8.50
CA ASN A 185 -11.34 -18.30 -7.48
C ASN A 185 -12.24 -17.24 -6.83
N GLY A 186 -13.55 -17.43 -6.92
CA GLY A 186 -14.52 -16.58 -6.23
C GLY A 186 -15.73 -16.22 -7.07
N ASP A 187 -16.76 -15.73 -6.38
CA ASP A 187 -18.08 -15.47 -6.96
C ASP A 187 -18.36 -13.98 -7.21
N VAL A 188 -17.43 -13.11 -6.79
CA VAL A 188 -17.58 -11.64 -6.87
C VAL A 188 -16.56 -11.06 -7.83
N GLU A 189 -17.04 -10.33 -8.85
CA GLU A 189 -16.19 -9.54 -9.73
C GLU A 189 -16.32 -8.05 -9.41
N ALA A 190 -15.19 -7.37 -9.29
CA ALA A 190 -15.11 -5.91 -9.30
C ALA A 190 -14.06 -5.44 -10.31
N GLY A 191 -14.02 -4.15 -10.62
CA GLY A 191 -13.02 -3.62 -11.53
C GLY A 191 -12.67 -2.17 -11.19
N ILE A 192 -11.38 -1.82 -11.32
CA ILE A 192 -10.89 -0.47 -11.13
C ILE A 192 -10.06 -0.02 -12.34
N GLY A 193 -10.17 1.25 -12.71
CA GLY A 193 -9.46 1.87 -13.82
C GLY A 193 -8.60 3.06 -13.44
N SER A 194 -8.65 3.52 -12.17
CA SER A 194 -7.94 4.70 -11.71
C SER A 194 -7.45 4.58 -10.26
N LEU A 195 -6.44 5.39 -9.90
CA LEU A 195 -5.93 5.46 -8.53
C LEU A 195 -6.99 5.90 -7.51
N ALA A 196 -7.96 6.71 -7.93
CA ALA A 196 -9.05 7.17 -7.05
C ALA A 196 -9.98 6.03 -6.57
N GLU A 197 -9.96 4.88 -7.24
CA GLU A 197 -10.79 3.72 -6.92
C GLU A 197 -10.10 2.73 -5.98
N ILE A 198 -8.79 2.90 -5.70
CA ILE A 198 -7.99 1.97 -4.91
C ILE A 198 -8.53 1.79 -3.49
N ASP A 199 -8.91 2.86 -2.82
CA ASP A 199 -9.41 2.78 -1.44
C ASP A 199 -10.66 1.90 -1.36
N TYR A 200 -11.52 2.01 -2.36
CA TYR A 200 -12.71 1.18 -2.43
C TYR A 200 -12.40 -0.27 -2.83
N ALA A 201 -11.48 -0.48 -3.76
CA ALA A 201 -11.00 -1.81 -4.09
C ALA A 201 -10.41 -2.51 -2.85
N MET A 202 -9.61 -1.81 -2.07
CA MET A 202 -9.06 -2.33 -0.81
C MET A 202 -10.12 -2.62 0.25
N PHE A 203 -11.21 -1.83 0.30
CA PHE A 203 -12.35 -2.12 1.16
C PHE A 203 -13.02 -3.45 0.78
N LEU A 204 -13.20 -3.73 -0.51
CA LEU A 204 -13.75 -4.99 -1.01
C LEU A 204 -12.78 -6.17 -0.79
N ILE A 205 -11.49 -5.97 -1.10
CA ILE A 205 -10.45 -7.00 -0.96
C ILE A 205 -10.29 -7.44 0.50
N ARG A 206 -10.40 -6.51 1.46
CA ARG A 206 -10.33 -6.82 2.89
C ARG A 206 -11.45 -7.76 3.32
N GLN A 207 -12.66 -7.56 2.83
CA GLN A 207 -13.78 -8.44 3.15
C GLN A 207 -13.47 -9.89 2.73
N SER A 208 -12.99 -10.07 1.50
CA SER A 208 -12.61 -11.40 1.02
C SER A 208 -11.43 -11.99 1.81
N PHE A 209 -10.46 -11.17 2.21
CA PHE A 209 -9.34 -11.60 3.04
C PHE A 209 -9.79 -12.06 4.43
N GLU A 210 -10.67 -11.31 5.07
CA GLU A 210 -11.23 -11.63 6.38
C GLU A 210 -12.13 -12.87 6.29
N TRP A 211 -13.00 -12.97 5.28
CA TRP A 211 -13.83 -14.13 5.00
C TRP A 211 -13.02 -15.43 4.94
N GLN A 212 -11.89 -15.45 4.25
CA GLN A 212 -11.04 -16.63 4.12
C GLN A 212 -10.37 -17.04 5.44
N ARG A 213 -10.35 -16.16 6.44
CA ARG A 213 -9.81 -16.42 7.77
C ARG A 213 -10.89 -16.94 8.74
N GLU A 214 -12.09 -16.38 8.67
CA GLU A 214 -13.21 -16.76 9.53
C GLU A 214 -13.69 -18.19 9.25
N ASP A 215 -13.69 -18.64 8.00
CA ASP A 215 -14.11 -19.99 7.58
C ASP A 215 -13.19 -21.13 8.10
N LYS A 216 -12.15 -20.84 8.87
CA LYS A 216 -11.16 -21.82 9.34
C LYS A 216 -11.11 -22.03 10.84
N GLU A 217 -11.88 -21.30 11.61
CA GLU A 217 -11.97 -21.49 13.06
C GLU A 217 -13.09 -22.46 13.49
N ILE A 218 -13.60 -23.30 12.57
CA ILE A 218 -14.60 -24.34 12.86
C ILE A 218 -14.00 -25.74 12.81
#